data_9e54d9ad23c1a6e33a22ab01aa7a8355
#
_entry.id   9e54d9ad23c1a6e33a22ab01aa7a8355
#
_cell.length_a   1.000
_cell.length_b   1.000
_cell.length_c   1.000
_cell.angle_alpha   90.00
_cell.angle_beta   90.00
_cell.angle_gamma   90.00
#
_symmetry.space_group_name_H-M   'P 1'
#
loop_
_entity.id
_entity.type
_entity.pdbx_description
1 polymer ?
#
loop_
_entity_poly.entity_id
_entity_poly.type
_entity_poly.pdbx_seq_one_letter_code
_entity_poly.pdbx_strand_id
1 'polypeptide(L)'
;MLASSFGAVLKRAREVRELSAGDAARAAGISAAYLSKLESDAVKRPSPHVLHALSVALSLPYADLMRLSGYRVPGDGDGGTVVPAETVGLALFSDLTDDEREELLEYLAWYRARRRSRRGAVAV
;
A
#
# COMPACT_ATOMS: atom_id res chain seq x y z
N MET A 1 -0.25 6.88 13.01
CA MET A 1 0.12 6.17 13.20
C MET A 1 1.28 5.41 12.60
N LEU A 2 1.23 4.44 11.97
CA LEU A 2 2.37 3.62 11.66
C LEU A 2 2.96 3.91 10.32
N ALA A 3 4.27 4.00 10.26
CA ALA A 3 4.98 4.02 9.00
C ALA A 3 4.90 2.61 8.43
N SER A 4 4.42 2.49 7.21
CA SER A 4 4.37 1.20 6.54
C SER A 4 5.66 0.98 5.78
N SER A 5 6.20 -0.23 5.87
CA SER A 5 7.36 -0.59 5.08
C SER A 5 6.96 -0.73 3.61
N PHE A 6 7.96 -0.71 2.74
CA PHE A 6 7.74 -0.94 1.32
C PHE A 6 7.02 -2.27 1.09
N GLY A 7 7.48 -3.33 1.74
CA GLY A 7 6.86 -4.65 1.58
C GLY A 7 5.43 -4.69 2.06
N ALA A 8 5.14 -4.04 3.18
CA ALA A 8 3.78 -3.98 3.72
C ALA A 8 2.85 -3.25 2.76
N VAL A 9 3.32 -2.17 2.14
CA VAL A 9 2.52 -1.43 1.16
C VAL A 9 2.20 -2.30 -0.05
N LEU A 10 3.19 -3.03 -0.56
CA LEU A 10 2.97 -3.92 -1.69
C LEU A 10 1.94 -5.00 -1.35
N LYS A 11 2.09 -5.61 -0.19
CA LYS A 11 1.19 -6.67 0.22
C LYS A 11 -0.24 -6.16 0.38
N ARG A 12 -0.39 -5.01 1.01
CA ARG A 12 -1.71 -4.40 1.20
C ARG A 12 -2.36 -4.05 -0.13
N ALA A 13 -1.61 -3.48 -1.05
CA ALA A 13 -2.12 -3.12 -2.37
C ALA A 13 -2.58 -4.38 -3.12
N ARG A 14 -1.81 -5.44 -3.03
CA ARG A 14 -2.17 -6.70 -3.66
C ARG A 14 -3.46 -7.27 -3.07
N GLU A 15 -3.58 -7.25 -1.76
CA GLU A 15 -4.77 -7.76 -1.07
C GLU A 15 -6.02 -6.96 -1.41
N VAL A 16 -5.89 -5.64 -1.44
CA VAL A 16 -7.03 -4.78 -1.80
C VAL A 16 -7.51 -5.05 -3.21
N ARG A 17 -6.60 -5.40 -4.11
CA ARG A 17 -6.96 -5.72 -5.50
C ARG A 17 -7.30 -7.19 -5.69
N GLU A 18 -7.33 -7.95 -4.63
CA GLU A 18 -7.69 -9.37 -4.65
C GLU A 18 -6.82 -10.19 -5.58
N LEU A 19 -5.51 -9.88 -5.60
CA LEU A 19 -4.55 -10.60 -6.42
C LEU A 19 -3.76 -11.57 -5.55
N SER A 20 -3.55 -12.79 -6.07
CA SER A 20 -2.62 -13.70 -5.42
C SER A 20 -1.20 -13.23 -5.67
N ALA A 21 -0.26 -13.72 -4.87
CA ALA A 21 1.15 -13.38 -5.08
C ALA A 21 1.61 -13.81 -6.49
N GLY A 22 1.15 -14.96 -6.95
CA GLY A 22 1.49 -15.41 -8.29
C GLY A 22 0.94 -14.52 -9.38
N ASP A 23 -0.31 -14.08 -9.24
CA ASP A 23 -0.93 -13.20 -10.23
C ASP A 23 -0.26 -11.84 -10.27
N ALA A 24 0.03 -11.27 -9.12
CA ALA A 24 0.69 -9.97 -9.05
C ALA A 24 2.10 -10.06 -9.63
N ALA A 25 2.83 -11.12 -9.31
CA ALA A 25 4.18 -11.31 -9.84
C ALA A 25 4.15 -11.45 -11.36
N ARG A 26 3.20 -12.20 -11.88
CA ARG A 26 3.06 -12.37 -13.33
C ARG A 26 2.76 -11.04 -14.00
N ALA A 27 1.87 -10.25 -13.42
CA ALA A 27 1.54 -8.94 -13.97
C ALA A 27 2.75 -8.01 -13.99
N ALA A 28 3.62 -8.13 -13.01
CA ALA A 28 4.83 -7.31 -12.92
C ALA A 28 6.03 -7.92 -13.64
N GLY A 29 5.90 -9.12 -14.18
CA GLY A 29 6.99 -9.78 -14.90
C GLY A 29 8.13 -10.25 -13.99
N ILE A 30 7.82 -10.57 -12.74
CA ILE A 30 8.80 -11.09 -11.77
C ILE A 30 8.33 -12.43 -11.26
N SER A 31 9.20 -13.16 -10.56
CA SER A 31 8.81 -14.43 -9.99
C SER A 31 8.01 -14.23 -8.70
N ALA A 32 7.16 -15.19 -8.38
CA ALA A 32 6.40 -15.15 -7.13
C ALA A 32 7.36 -15.17 -5.92
N ALA A 33 8.46 -15.92 -6.01
CA ALA A 33 9.44 -15.95 -4.95
C ALA A 33 10.08 -14.59 -4.72
N TYR A 34 10.39 -13.86 -5.80
CA TYR A 34 10.95 -12.53 -5.68
C TYR A 34 9.96 -11.56 -5.06
N LEU A 35 8.69 -11.62 -5.50
CA LEU A 35 7.65 -10.79 -4.91
C LEU A 35 7.51 -11.07 -3.41
N SER A 36 7.56 -12.32 -3.03
CA SER A 36 7.49 -12.70 -1.61
C SER A 36 8.62 -12.05 -0.82
N LYS A 37 9.83 -12.02 -1.38
CA LYS A 37 10.97 -11.38 -0.72
C LYS A 37 10.77 -9.88 -0.61
N LEU A 38 10.17 -9.25 -1.61
CA LEU A 38 9.86 -7.83 -1.55
C LEU A 38 8.82 -7.53 -0.48
N GLU A 39 7.77 -8.35 -0.40
CA GLU A 39 6.71 -8.15 0.58
C GLU A 39 7.18 -8.37 2.01
N SER A 40 8.18 -9.21 2.21
CA SER A 40 8.76 -9.46 3.53
C SER A 40 9.91 -8.52 3.88
N ASP A 41 10.21 -7.57 3.02
CA ASP A 41 11.32 -6.62 3.18
C ASP A 41 12.70 -7.30 3.19
N ALA A 42 12.79 -8.52 2.65
CA ALA A 42 14.06 -9.21 2.49
C ALA A 42 14.91 -8.54 1.41
N VAL A 43 14.27 -7.95 0.40
CA VAL A 43 14.94 -7.13 -0.61
C VAL A 43 14.49 -5.70 -0.36
N LYS A 44 15.41 -4.82 -0.02
CA LYS A 44 15.05 -3.48 0.44
C LYS A 44 15.04 -2.43 -0.67
N ARG A 45 15.77 -2.67 -1.73
CA ARG A 45 15.92 -1.68 -2.79
C ARG A 45 15.86 -2.35 -4.16
N PRO A 46 14.67 -2.70 -4.62
CA PRO A 46 14.54 -3.27 -5.97
C PRO A 46 14.91 -2.23 -7.02
N SER A 47 15.23 -2.69 -8.23
CA SER A 47 15.60 -1.77 -9.30
C SER A 47 14.43 -0.88 -9.71
N PRO A 48 14.71 0.30 -10.27
CA PRO A 48 13.63 1.16 -10.76
C PRO A 48 12.72 0.47 -11.78
N HIS A 49 13.29 -0.41 -12.60
CA HIS A 49 12.51 -1.16 -13.57
C HIS A 49 11.45 -2.03 -12.88
N VAL A 50 11.84 -2.72 -11.82
CA VAL A 50 10.91 -3.55 -11.05
C VAL A 50 9.85 -2.68 -10.37
N LEU A 51 10.26 -1.54 -9.82
CA LEU A 51 9.34 -0.63 -9.18
C LEU A 51 8.30 -0.09 -10.15
N HIS A 52 8.73 0.22 -11.37
CA HIS A 52 7.78 0.68 -12.40
C HIS A 52 6.78 -0.41 -12.74
N ALA A 53 7.26 -1.64 -12.92
CA ALA A 53 6.38 -2.75 -13.22
C ALA A 53 5.35 -2.99 -12.11
N LEU A 54 5.78 -2.89 -10.86
CA LEU A 54 4.88 -3.02 -9.72
C LEU A 54 3.88 -1.87 -9.66
N SER A 55 4.31 -0.65 -9.99
CA SER A 55 3.40 0.50 -9.99
C SER A 55 2.26 0.29 -10.97
N VAL A 56 2.56 -0.27 -12.13
CA VAL A 56 1.53 -0.56 -13.13
C VAL A 56 0.65 -1.73 -12.67
N ALA A 57 1.27 -2.80 -12.21
CA ALA A 57 0.53 -4.00 -11.81
C ALA A 57 -0.41 -3.74 -10.64
N LEU A 58 -0.02 -2.91 -9.70
CA LEU A 58 -0.78 -2.65 -8.48
C LEU A 58 -1.46 -1.28 -8.50
N SER A 59 -1.34 -0.53 -9.58
CA SER A 59 -1.92 0.82 -9.72
C SER A 59 -1.52 1.74 -8.58
N LEU A 60 -0.23 1.74 -8.27
CA LEU A 60 0.34 2.62 -7.25
C LEU A 60 1.20 3.69 -7.91
N PRO A 61 1.31 4.88 -7.33
CA PRO A 61 2.17 5.91 -7.90
C PRO A 61 3.63 5.46 -7.88
N TYR A 62 4.26 5.53 -9.05
CA TYR A 62 5.66 5.10 -9.18
C TYR A 62 6.58 5.91 -8.27
N ALA A 63 6.38 7.22 -8.21
CA ALA A 63 7.22 8.08 -7.39
C ALA A 63 7.15 7.68 -5.90
N ASP A 64 5.97 7.30 -5.44
CA ASP A 64 5.80 6.89 -4.05
C ASP A 64 6.54 5.58 -3.77
N LEU A 65 6.49 4.63 -4.71
CA LEU A 65 7.24 3.39 -4.56
C LEU A 65 8.74 3.64 -4.55
N MET A 66 9.21 4.58 -5.36
CA MET A 66 10.61 4.98 -5.36
C MET A 66 11.02 5.53 -3.99
N ARG A 67 10.21 6.44 -3.45
CA ARG A 67 10.50 7.04 -2.14
C ARG A 67 10.51 5.98 -1.04
N LEU A 68 9.53 5.11 -1.04
CA LEU A 68 9.43 4.06 -0.02
C LEU A 68 10.62 3.12 -0.04
N SER A 69 11.20 2.88 -1.21
CA SER A 69 12.37 2.01 -1.32
C SER A 69 13.70 2.76 -1.16
N GLY A 70 13.63 4.05 -0.85
CA GLY A 70 14.83 4.82 -0.53
C GLY A 70 15.46 5.57 -1.68
N TYR A 71 14.83 5.58 -2.85
CA TYR A 71 15.34 6.36 -3.97
C TYR A 71 14.92 7.82 -3.84
N ARG A 72 15.75 8.70 -4.35
CA ARG A 72 15.38 10.10 -4.47
C ARG A 72 14.54 10.31 -5.73
N VAL A 73 13.55 11.18 -5.61
CA VAL A 73 12.65 11.48 -6.72
C VAL A 73 12.87 12.94 -7.11
N PRO A 74 13.08 13.24 -8.41
CA PRO A 74 13.23 14.63 -8.85
C PRO A 74 12.02 15.46 -8.41
N GLY A 75 12.28 16.65 -7.90
CA GLY A 75 11.24 17.53 -7.41
C GLY A 75 11.03 17.47 -5.92
N ASP A 76 11.53 16.44 -5.25
CA ASP A 76 11.50 16.40 -3.79
C ASP A 76 12.53 17.38 -3.26
N GLY A 77 12.22 18.01 -2.16
CA GLY A 77 13.18 18.89 -1.51
C GLY A 77 14.29 18.10 -0.82
N ASP A 78 15.21 18.85 -0.21
CA ASP A 78 16.30 18.23 0.53
C ASP A 78 15.75 17.43 1.71
N GLY A 79 16.01 16.15 1.70
CA GLY A 79 15.57 15.27 2.77
C GLY A 79 14.11 14.89 2.73
N GLY A 80 13.39 15.29 1.71
CA GLY A 80 11.98 14.95 1.59
C GLY A 80 11.75 13.57 1.05
N THR A 81 12.03 12.56 1.85
CA THR A 81 11.92 11.18 1.40
C THR A 81 10.80 10.40 2.07
N VAL A 82 10.04 11.07 2.95
CA VAL A 82 8.96 10.41 3.66
C VAL A 82 7.68 10.49 2.83
N VAL A 83 7.06 9.35 2.60
CA VAL A 83 5.78 9.29 1.91
C VAL A 83 4.69 9.17 2.99
N PRO A 84 3.77 10.14 3.07
CA PRO A 84 2.68 10.03 4.03
C PRO A 84 1.83 8.80 3.73
N ALA A 85 1.43 8.10 4.77
CA ALA A 85 0.59 6.92 4.62
C ALA A 85 -0.71 7.27 3.89
N GLU A 86 -1.23 8.48 4.10
CA GLU A 86 -2.46 8.92 3.46
C GLU A 86 -2.33 8.98 1.95
N THR A 87 -1.15 9.34 1.43
CA THR A 87 -0.94 9.42 -0.02
C THR A 87 -1.13 8.06 -0.67
N VAL A 88 -0.56 7.02 -0.07
CA VAL A 88 -0.70 5.67 -0.59
C VAL A 88 -2.14 5.18 -0.42
N GLY A 89 -2.73 5.47 0.72
CA GLY A 89 -4.13 5.10 0.97
C GLY A 89 -5.07 5.71 -0.05
N LEU A 90 -4.89 6.98 -0.37
CA LEU A 90 -5.72 7.65 -1.37
C LEU A 90 -5.56 7.00 -2.74
N ALA A 91 -4.34 6.59 -3.09
CA ALA A 91 -4.12 5.92 -4.37
C ALA A 91 -4.86 4.58 -4.43
N LEU A 92 -4.90 3.85 -3.32
CA LEU A 92 -5.61 2.58 -3.25
C LEU A 92 -7.12 2.75 -3.34
N PHE A 93 -7.65 3.89 -2.90
CA PHE A 93 -9.08 4.14 -2.91
C PHE A 93 -9.55 4.96 -4.10
N SER A 94 -8.67 5.31 -5.02
CA SER A 94 -9.02 6.20 -6.12
C SER A 94 -9.89 5.54 -7.19
N ASP A 95 -9.87 4.23 -7.27
CA ASP A 95 -10.61 3.51 -8.31
C ASP A 95 -11.81 2.73 -7.77
N LEU A 96 -12.29 3.10 -6.60
CA LEU A 96 -13.47 2.45 -6.03
C LEU A 96 -14.73 2.84 -6.80
N THR A 97 -15.62 1.86 -6.97
CA THR A 97 -16.97 2.17 -7.47
C THR A 97 -17.75 2.88 -6.37
N ASP A 98 -18.86 3.51 -6.76
CA ASP A 98 -19.71 4.19 -5.78
C ASP A 98 -20.25 3.21 -4.74
N ASP A 99 -20.65 2.01 -5.17
CA ASP A 99 -21.13 0.99 -4.27
C ASP A 99 -20.07 0.55 -3.27
N GLU A 100 -18.85 0.33 -3.76
CA GLU A 100 -17.75 -0.03 -2.88
C GLU A 100 -17.44 1.05 -1.86
N ARG A 101 -17.49 2.30 -2.31
CA ARG A 101 -17.25 3.43 -1.42
C ARG A 101 -18.30 3.50 -0.32
N GLU A 102 -19.56 3.30 -0.67
CA GLU A 102 -20.64 3.32 0.32
C GLU A 102 -20.49 2.21 1.33
N GLU A 103 -20.19 1.01 0.88
CA GLU A 103 -19.97 -0.13 1.77
C GLU A 103 -18.83 0.11 2.73
N LEU A 104 -17.74 0.70 2.22
CA LEU A 104 -16.61 1.03 3.07
C LEU A 104 -16.96 2.06 4.13
N LEU A 105 -17.78 3.05 3.76
CA LEU A 105 -18.22 4.05 4.74
C LEU A 105 -19.10 3.43 5.82
N GLU A 106 -19.98 2.51 5.45
CA GLU A 106 -20.78 1.78 6.42
C GLU A 106 -19.92 0.95 7.35
N TYR A 107 -18.94 0.25 6.78
CA TYR A 107 -18.01 -0.54 7.59
C TYR A 107 -17.23 0.34 8.55
N LEU A 108 -16.77 1.49 8.09
CA LEU A 108 -16.01 2.40 8.92
C LEU A 108 -16.85 2.93 10.08
N ALA A 109 -18.12 3.27 9.80
CA ALA A 109 -19.03 3.72 10.85
C ALA A 109 -19.24 2.64 11.90
N TRP A 110 -19.45 1.40 11.43
CA TRP A 110 -19.61 0.27 12.34
C TRP A 110 -18.34 0.04 13.18
N TYR A 111 -17.20 0.09 12.55
CA TYR A 111 -15.92 -0.14 13.23
C TYR A 111 -15.68 0.92 14.31
N ARG A 112 -15.96 2.17 13.99
CA ARG A 112 -15.77 3.26 14.95
C ARG A 112 -16.74 3.16 16.13
N ALA A 113 -17.97 2.77 15.86
CA ALA A 113 -18.95 2.57 16.92
C ALA A 113 -18.52 1.43 17.85
N ARG A 114 -18.08 0.32 17.28
CA ARG A 114 -17.57 -0.82 18.03
C ARG A 114 -16.37 -0.44 18.90
N ARG A 115 -15.48 0.35 18.34
CA ARG A 115 -14.28 0.80 19.03
C ARG A 115 -14.64 1.70 20.21
N ARG A 116 -15.62 2.57 20.06
CA ARG A 116 -16.09 3.43 21.15
C ARG A 116 -16.71 2.60 22.27
N SER A 117 -17.49 1.60 21.94
CA SER A 117 -18.06 0.71 22.94
C SER A 117 -17.00 0.03 23.77
N ARG A 118 -15.94 -0.44 23.13
CA ARG A 118 -14.82 -1.07 23.85
C ARG A 118 -14.14 -0.09 24.79
N ARG A 119 -13.91 1.13 24.32
CA ARG A 119 -13.28 2.15 25.16
C ARG A 119 -14.15 2.49 26.34
N GLY A 120 -15.44 2.62 26.14
CA GLY A 120 -16.36 2.89 27.22
C GLY A 120 -16.35 1.78 28.25
N ALA A 121 -16.34 0.54 27.82
CA ALA A 121 -16.28 -0.60 28.73
C ALA A 121 -14.97 -0.64 29.52
N VAL A 122 -13.87 -0.28 28.89
CA VAL A 122 -12.56 -0.30 29.55
C VAL A 122 -12.40 0.88 30.50
N ALA A 123 -13.02 1.99 30.20
CA ALA A 123 -12.89 3.21 31.00
C ALA A 123 -13.61 3.12 32.33
N VAL A 124 -14.48 2.17 32.53
CA VAL A 124 -15.17 1.95 33.78
C VAL A 124 -14.28 1.19 34.81
#